data_b09beed94f2df52f04c1e032e7b3fd6f
#
_entry.id   b09beed94f2df52f04c1e032e7b3fd6f
#
_cell.length_a   1.000
_cell.length_b   1.000
_cell.length_c   1.000
_cell.angle_alpha   90.00
_cell.angle_beta   90.00
_cell.angle_gamma   90.00
#
_symmetry.space_group_name_H-M   'P 1'
#
loop_
_entity.id
_entity.type
_entity.pdbx_description
1 polymer ?
#
loop_
_entity_poly.entity_id
_entity_poly.type
_entity_poly.pdbx_seq_one_letter_code
_entity_poly.pdbx_strand_id
1 'polypeptide(L)'
;MADRIREQIVEGVLEPGVRLNERVLCEQMGVSRTPMREAIKKLAGEGLVRLEPHRGAVVHRLSRDEVAAAFEVMATLEALSGDLAAQRASDDEIRTIQELQVDMERAHRARDLPGYYRLNAQIHAAINTAARNPVLEEVFRSVNVRLQSLRFRSNLDQRKWDAAVKEHAAIATALQARDGAQLGRLLRDHLNHKREIVLKLMEQES
;
A
#
# COMPACT_ATOMS: atom_id res chain seq x y z
N MET A 1 17.04 -6.56 -2.94
CA MET A 1 17.26 -6.88 -1.51
C MET A 1 16.33 -6.09 -0.61
N ALA A 2 16.36 -4.77 -0.64
CA ALA A 2 15.39 -3.96 0.12
C ALA A 2 13.94 -4.37 -0.20
N ASP A 3 13.62 -4.66 -1.45
CA ASP A 3 12.29 -5.07 -1.88
C ASP A 3 11.85 -6.40 -1.23
N ARG A 4 12.74 -7.39 -1.13
CA ARG A 4 12.43 -8.66 -0.44
C ARG A 4 12.18 -8.48 1.07
N ILE A 5 12.93 -7.59 1.74
CA ILE A 5 12.69 -7.29 3.16
C ILE A 5 11.38 -6.52 3.29
N ARG A 6 11.07 -5.59 2.37
CA ARG A 6 9.81 -4.85 2.35
C ARG A 6 8.62 -5.81 2.19
N GLU A 7 8.69 -6.77 1.28
CA GLU A 7 7.66 -7.81 1.11
C GLU A 7 7.43 -8.58 2.41
N GLN A 8 8.50 -9.02 3.08
CA GLN A 8 8.38 -9.72 4.37
C GLN A 8 7.74 -8.85 5.48
N ILE A 9 8.00 -7.53 5.47
CA ILE A 9 7.35 -6.59 6.40
C ILE A 9 5.87 -6.43 6.05
N VAL A 10 5.55 -6.29 4.76
CA VAL A 10 4.16 -6.11 4.28
C VAL A 10 3.33 -7.36 4.57
N GLU A 11 3.86 -8.54 4.32
CA GLU A 11 3.19 -9.82 4.56
C GLU A 11 3.17 -10.23 6.03
N GLY A 12 3.82 -9.47 6.91
CA GLY A 12 3.84 -9.74 8.36
C GLY A 12 4.81 -10.84 8.80
N VAL A 13 5.68 -11.32 7.90
CA VAL A 13 6.78 -12.27 8.25
C VAL A 13 7.78 -11.58 9.17
N LEU A 14 8.06 -10.30 8.92
CA LEU A 14 8.80 -9.41 9.81
C LEU A 14 7.81 -8.45 10.47
N GLU A 15 7.38 -8.79 11.67
CA GLU A 15 6.34 -8.04 12.39
C GLU A 15 6.82 -6.66 12.88
N PRO A 16 5.90 -5.67 13.03
CA PRO A 16 6.21 -4.38 13.63
C PRO A 16 6.81 -4.51 15.03
N GLY A 17 7.93 -3.85 15.28
CA GLY A 17 8.69 -3.89 16.53
C GLY A 17 9.75 -5.00 16.60
N VAL A 18 9.81 -5.90 15.62
CA VAL A 18 10.82 -6.95 15.55
C VAL A 18 12.16 -6.37 15.12
N ARG A 19 13.23 -6.80 15.80
CA ARG A 19 14.61 -6.45 15.44
C ARG A 19 15.06 -7.21 14.20
N LEU A 20 15.58 -6.51 13.21
CA LEU A 20 16.19 -7.08 12.03
C LEU A 20 17.60 -7.62 12.38
N ASN A 21 17.75 -8.93 12.36
CA ASN A 21 19.05 -9.55 12.59
C ASN A 21 19.84 -9.60 11.27
N GLU A 22 20.78 -8.65 11.10
CA GLU A 22 21.59 -8.54 9.86
C GLU A 22 22.26 -9.88 9.49
N ARG A 23 22.78 -10.64 10.48
CA ARG A 23 23.46 -11.92 10.22
C ARG A 23 22.50 -12.94 9.63
N VAL A 24 21.33 -13.10 10.26
CA VAL A 24 20.29 -14.05 9.79
C VAL A 24 19.79 -13.66 8.40
N LEU A 25 19.52 -12.37 8.18
CA LEU A 25 19.09 -11.88 6.87
C LEU A 25 20.16 -12.08 5.78
N CYS A 26 21.46 -11.88 6.10
CA CYS A 26 22.54 -12.16 5.18
C CYS A 26 22.61 -13.64 4.81
N GLU A 27 22.48 -14.55 5.79
CA GLU A 27 22.49 -15.99 5.57
C GLU A 27 21.30 -16.42 4.70
N GLN A 28 20.07 -15.95 5.01
CA GLN A 28 18.85 -16.28 4.27
C GLN A 28 18.86 -15.76 2.81
N MET A 29 19.51 -14.63 2.57
CA MET A 29 19.52 -13.98 1.26
C MET A 29 20.78 -14.27 0.45
N GLY A 30 21.78 -14.95 1.03
CA GLY A 30 23.04 -15.29 0.37
C GLY A 30 23.90 -14.07 0.05
N VAL A 31 23.91 -13.04 0.93
CA VAL A 31 24.59 -11.77 0.68
C VAL A 31 25.53 -11.38 1.83
N SER A 32 26.50 -10.50 1.54
CA SER A 32 27.41 -9.95 2.55
C SER A 32 26.74 -8.80 3.36
N ARG A 33 27.39 -8.38 4.44
CA ARG A 33 26.86 -7.36 5.37
C ARG A 33 26.73 -5.98 4.73
N THR A 34 27.63 -5.59 3.84
CA THR A 34 27.62 -4.25 3.24
C THR A 34 26.33 -3.97 2.46
N PRO A 35 25.95 -4.77 1.43
CA PRO A 35 24.70 -4.54 0.72
C PRO A 35 23.46 -4.73 1.61
N MET A 36 23.54 -5.55 2.67
CA MET A 36 22.45 -5.69 3.65
C MET A 36 22.24 -4.38 4.43
N ARG A 37 23.31 -3.75 4.91
CA ARG A 37 23.23 -2.46 5.60
C ARG A 37 22.69 -1.34 4.71
N GLU A 38 23.09 -1.30 3.44
CA GLU A 38 22.54 -0.33 2.49
C GLU A 38 21.04 -0.57 2.24
N ALA A 39 20.59 -1.83 2.14
CA ALA A 39 19.18 -2.15 2.06
C ALA A 39 18.41 -1.68 3.32
N ILE A 40 18.94 -1.93 4.51
CA ILE A 40 18.33 -1.48 5.78
C ILE A 40 18.29 0.05 5.87
N LYS A 41 19.37 0.75 5.48
CA LYS A 41 19.36 2.23 5.43
C LYS A 41 18.29 2.76 4.47
N LYS A 42 18.13 2.13 3.30
CA LYS A 42 17.07 2.48 2.34
C LYS A 42 15.70 2.33 2.98
N LEU A 43 15.43 1.20 3.65
CA LEU A 43 14.16 0.95 4.35
C LEU A 43 13.94 1.92 5.53
N ALA A 44 15.02 2.35 6.19
CA ALA A 44 14.94 3.38 7.22
C ALA A 44 14.59 4.76 6.63
N GLY A 45 15.16 5.12 5.48
CA GLY A 45 14.78 6.32 4.74
C GLY A 45 13.31 6.30 4.27
N GLU A 46 12.78 5.12 3.96
CA GLU A 46 11.37 4.91 3.62
C GLU A 46 10.44 4.91 4.86
N GLY A 47 10.99 4.87 6.08
CA GLY A 47 10.21 4.84 7.33
C GLY A 47 9.64 3.48 7.70
N LEU A 48 10.05 2.40 7.01
CA LEU A 48 9.66 1.01 7.34
C LEU A 48 10.48 0.43 8.50
N VAL A 49 11.67 0.96 8.72
CA VAL A 49 12.61 0.53 9.75
C VAL A 49 13.08 1.75 10.54
N ARG A 50 13.26 1.60 11.83
CA ARG A 50 13.96 2.57 12.69
C ARG A 50 15.35 2.04 13.05
N LEU A 51 16.35 2.93 12.99
CA LEU A 51 17.70 2.64 13.49
C LEU A 51 17.74 3.12 14.96
N GLU A 52 17.74 2.16 15.88
CA GLU A 52 17.75 2.47 17.33
C GLU A 52 19.17 2.32 17.88
N PRO A 53 19.66 3.28 18.69
CA PRO A 53 20.95 3.16 19.37
C PRO A 53 20.99 1.84 20.19
N HIS A 54 22.07 1.12 20.10
CA HIS A 54 22.32 -0.15 20.81
C HIS A 54 21.39 -1.33 20.45
N ARG A 55 20.25 -1.08 19.75
CA ARG A 55 19.32 -2.14 19.31
C ARG A 55 19.42 -2.46 17.83
N GLY A 56 20.08 -1.60 17.05
CA GLY A 56 20.22 -1.78 15.60
C GLY A 56 18.95 -1.42 14.85
N ALA A 57 18.64 -2.15 13.78
CA ALA A 57 17.47 -1.92 12.94
C ALA A 57 16.24 -2.66 13.51
N VAL A 58 15.12 -1.95 13.62
CA VAL A 58 13.84 -2.47 14.13
C VAL A 58 12.73 -2.12 13.13
N VAL A 59 11.85 -3.06 12.82
CA VAL A 59 10.66 -2.78 11.98
C VAL A 59 9.80 -1.72 12.67
N HIS A 60 9.51 -0.64 11.96
CA HIS A 60 8.80 0.49 12.54
C HIS A 60 7.34 0.09 12.88
N ARG A 61 6.96 0.30 14.13
CA ARG A 61 5.56 0.19 14.59
C ARG A 61 4.97 1.60 14.58
N LEU A 62 4.06 1.87 13.65
CA LEU A 62 3.34 3.14 13.62
C LEU A 62 2.39 3.22 14.82
N SER A 63 2.36 4.38 15.46
CA SER A 63 1.33 4.71 16.45
C SER A 63 -0.02 4.94 15.78
N ARG A 64 -1.10 4.90 16.55
CA ARG A 64 -2.46 5.17 16.07
C ARG A 64 -2.58 6.54 15.40
N ASP A 65 -1.97 7.57 16.00
CA ASP A 65 -1.99 8.94 15.49
C ASP A 65 -1.19 9.06 14.18
N GLU A 66 -0.03 8.42 14.09
CA GLU A 66 0.76 8.36 12.86
C GLU A 66 -0.02 7.67 11.72
N VAL A 67 -0.76 6.60 12.03
CA VAL A 67 -1.61 5.90 11.07
C VAL A 67 -2.75 6.79 10.61
N ALA A 68 -3.48 7.44 11.54
CA ALA A 68 -4.58 8.33 11.20
C ALA A 68 -4.12 9.47 10.30
N ALA A 69 -3.02 10.15 10.66
CA ALA A 69 -2.44 11.25 9.88
C ALA A 69 -1.97 10.78 8.48
N ALA A 70 -1.33 9.61 8.39
CA ALA A 70 -0.88 9.09 7.10
C ALA A 70 -2.05 8.75 6.16
N PHE A 71 -3.16 8.20 6.69
CA PHE A 71 -4.36 7.95 5.89
C PHE A 71 -5.06 9.24 5.44
N GLU A 72 -5.08 10.31 6.23
CA GLU A 72 -5.63 11.62 5.83
C GLU A 72 -4.89 12.19 4.62
N VAL A 73 -3.56 12.14 4.66
CA VAL A 73 -2.72 12.57 3.55
C VAL A 73 -2.95 11.67 2.34
N MET A 74 -2.93 10.34 2.53
CA MET A 74 -3.10 9.38 1.43
C MET A 74 -4.46 9.53 0.75
N ALA A 75 -5.54 9.70 1.49
CA ALA A 75 -6.88 9.90 0.94
C ALA A 75 -6.96 11.15 0.04
N THR A 76 -6.24 12.21 0.43
CA THR A 76 -6.15 13.44 -0.38
C THR A 76 -5.31 13.25 -1.64
N LEU A 77 -4.17 12.55 -1.54
CA LEU A 77 -3.31 12.25 -2.69
C LEU A 77 -4.02 11.34 -3.69
N GLU A 78 -4.71 10.31 -3.23
CA GLU A 78 -5.45 9.40 -4.11
C GLU A 78 -6.66 10.08 -4.77
N ALA A 79 -7.36 10.97 -4.06
CA ALA A 79 -8.42 11.76 -4.67
C ALA A 79 -7.89 12.68 -5.80
N LEU A 80 -6.76 13.34 -5.57
CA LEU A 80 -6.10 14.14 -6.61
C LEU A 80 -5.59 13.26 -7.76
N SER A 81 -5.03 12.08 -7.46
CA SER A 81 -4.61 11.12 -8.48
C SER A 81 -5.77 10.71 -9.39
N GLY A 82 -6.94 10.42 -8.80
CA GLY A 82 -8.14 10.05 -9.54
C GLY A 82 -8.67 11.16 -10.45
N ASP A 83 -8.77 12.38 -9.92
CA ASP A 83 -9.22 13.54 -10.71
C ASP A 83 -8.31 13.80 -11.90
N LEU A 84 -7.00 13.81 -11.69
CA LEU A 84 -6.02 13.99 -12.76
C LEU A 84 -5.95 12.82 -13.74
N ALA A 85 -6.03 11.57 -13.25
CA ALA A 85 -6.00 10.38 -14.10
C ALA A 85 -7.20 10.33 -15.05
N ALA A 86 -8.40 10.67 -14.59
CA ALA A 86 -9.59 10.72 -15.43
C ALA A 86 -9.41 11.66 -16.66
N GLN A 87 -8.66 12.76 -16.48
CA GLN A 87 -8.38 13.74 -17.51
C GLN A 87 -7.22 13.34 -18.43
N ARG A 88 -6.21 12.64 -17.90
CA ARG A 88 -4.89 12.49 -18.53
C ARG A 88 -4.57 11.07 -19.00
N ALA A 89 -5.25 10.05 -18.44
CA ALA A 89 -5.01 8.67 -18.81
C ALA A 89 -5.31 8.42 -20.29
N SER A 90 -4.46 7.67 -20.96
CA SER A 90 -4.76 7.12 -22.28
C SER A 90 -5.80 6.00 -22.18
N ASP A 91 -6.46 5.68 -23.29
CA ASP A 91 -7.42 4.57 -23.34
C ASP A 91 -6.76 3.22 -23.05
N ASP A 92 -5.48 3.06 -23.41
CA ASP A 92 -4.70 1.85 -23.10
C ASP A 92 -4.41 1.73 -21.59
N GLU A 93 -4.08 2.82 -20.92
CA GLU A 93 -3.89 2.83 -19.47
C GLU A 93 -5.20 2.50 -18.72
N ILE A 94 -6.31 3.07 -19.18
CA ILE A 94 -7.64 2.76 -18.61
C ILE A 94 -7.96 1.27 -18.81
N ARG A 95 -7.71 0.73 -19.99
CA ARG A 95 -7.91 -0.70 -20.29
C ARG A 95 -7.06 -1.59 -19.39
N THR A 96 -5.78 -1.26 -19.23
CA THR A 96 -4.87 -1.99 -18.32
C THR A 96 -5.39 -1.99 -16.88
N ILE A 97 -5.89 -0.85 -16.38
CA ILE A 97 -6.47 -0.76 -15.03
C ILE A 97 -7.73 -1.62 -14.91
N GLN A 98 -8.55 -1.69 -15.95
CA GLN A 98 -9.72 -2.56 -15.97
C GLN A 98 -9.35 -4.05 -15.97
N GLU A 99 -8.32 -4.45 -16.72
CA GLU A 99 -7.81 -5.81 -16.71
C GLU A 99 -7.29 -6.19 -15.31
N LEU A 100 -6.54 -5.30 -14.65
CA LEU A 100 -6.10 -5.49 -13.27
C LEU A 100 -7.28 -5.65 -12.31
N GLN A 101 -8.37 -4.89 -12.50
CA GLN A 101 -9.59 -5.01 -11.70
C GLN A 101 -10.25 -6.38 -11.89
N VAL A 102 -10.36 -6.88 -13.12
CA VAL A 102 -10.92 -8.21 -13.41
C VAL A 102 -10.09 -9.31 -12.76
N ASP A 103 -8.77 -9.19 -12.83
CA ASP A 103 -7.85 -10.16 -12.20
C ASP A 103 -7.93 -10.09 -10.66
N MET A 104 -8.08 -8.90 -10.09
CA MET A 104 -8.29 -8.72 -8.65
C MET A 104 -9.60 -9.37 -8.17
N GLU A 105 -10.67 -9.28 -8.95
CA GLU A 105 -11.94 -9.99 -8.66
C GLU A 105 -11.78 -11.51 -8.77
N ARG A 106 -10.96 -12.01 -9.71
CA ARG A 106 -10.63 -13.44 -9.78
C ARG A 106 -9.87 -13.91 -8.54
N ALA A 107 -8.86 -13.15 -8.10
CA ALA A 107 -8.11 -13.44 -6.88
C ALA A 107 -9.04 -13.46 -5.65
N HIS A 108 -9.99 -12.52 -5.56
CA HIS A 108 -11.01 -12.52 -4.49
C HIS A 108 -11.87 -13.79 -4.52
N ARG A 109 -12.43 -14.17 -5.69
CA ARG A 109 -13.23 -15.40 -5.83
C ARG A 109 -12.43 -16.68 -5.49
N ALA A 110 -11.13 -16.68 -5.83
CA ALA A 110 -10.21 -17.77 -5.49
C ALA A 110 -9.73 -17.75 -4.02
N ARG A 111 -10.12 -16.73 -3.23
CA ARG A 111 -9.63 -16.48 -1.87
C ARG A 111 -8.11 -16.34 -1.78
N ASP A 112 -7.47 -15.88 -2.87
CA ASP A 112 -6.04 -15.53 -2.93
C ASP A 112 -5.84 -14.09 -2.43
N LEU A 113 -5.75 -13.92 -1.10
CA LEU A 113 -5.54 -12.61 -0.49
C LEU A 113 -4.20 -11.97 -0.89
N PRO A 114 -3.06 -12.69 -0.93
CA PRO A 114 -1.81 -12.12 -1.43
C PRO A 114 -1.90 -11.63 -2.87
N GLY A 115 -2.49 -12.43 -3.77
CA GLY A 115 -2.73 -12.05 -5.17
C GLY A 115 -3.63 -10.84 -5.30
N TYR A 116 -4.75 -10.83 -4.58
CA TYR A 116 -5.65 -9.68 -4.50
C TYR A 116 -4.90 -8.41 -4.08
N TYR A 117 -4.09 -8.50 -3.01
CA TYR A 117 -3.39 -7.33 -2.49
C TYR A 117 -2.33 -6.78 -3.46
N ARG A 118 -1.61 -7.65 -4.17
CA ARG A 118 -0.67 -7.23 -5.22
C ARG A 118 -1.39 -6.45 -6.34
N LEU A 119 -2.52 -6.98 -6.82
CA LEU A 119 -3.34 -6.35 -7.86
C LEU A 119 -3.94 -5.02 -7.39
N ASN A 120 -4.44 -4.97 -6.15
CA ASN A 120 -4.89 -3.73 -5.52
C ASN A 120 -3.79 -2.65 -5.51
N ALA A 121 -2.57 -3.01 -5.11
CA ALA A 121 -1.44 -2.08 -5.12
C ALA A 121 -1.09 -1.60 -6.54
N GLN A 122 -1.17 -2.49 -7.54
CA GLN A 122 -0.94 -2.15 -8.95
C GLN A 122 -2.01 -1.18 -9.50
N ILE A 123 -3.29 -1.37 -9.16
CA ILE A 123 -4.37 -0.47 -9.56
C ILE A 123 -4.13 0.94 -9.03
N HIS A 124 -3.89 1.09 -7.73
CA HIS A 124 -3.63 2.41 -7.13
C HIS A 124 -2.37 3.08 -7.72
N ALA A 125 -1.30 2.31 -7.94
CA ALA A 125 -0.09 2.81 -8.58
C ALA A 125 -0.33 3.24 -10.03
N ALA A 126 -1.09 2.45 -10.81
CA ALA A 126 -1.42 2.76 -12.21
C ALA A 126 -2.28 4.04 -12.31
N ILE A 127 -3.28 4.22 -11.44
CA ILE A 127 -4.08 5.46 -11.38
C ILE A 127 -3.16 6.65 -11.05
N ASN A 128 -2.26 6.48 -10.07
CA ASN A 128 -1.35 7.55 -9.67
C ASN A 128 -0.37 7.92 -10.81
N THR A 129 0.19 6.94 -11.52
CA THR A 129 1.07 7.18 -12.68
C THR A 129 0.30 7.84 -13.83
N ALA A 130 -0.95 7.41 -14.10
CA ALA A 130 -1.81 8.00 -15.12
C ALA A 130 -2.20 9.46 -14.82
N ALA A 131 -2.10 9.90 -13.56
CA ALA A 131 -2.26 11.31 -13.17
C ALA A 131 -1.17 12.23 -13.76
N ARG A 132 -0.05 11.68 -14.26
CA ARG A 132 1.06 12.42 -14.89
C ARG A 132 1.53 13.62 -14.08
N ASN A 133 1.67 13.39 -12.77
CA ASN A 133 2.19 14.37 -11.83
C ASN A 133 3.33 13.75 -11.02
N PRO A 134 4.59 14.00 -11.39
CA PRO A 134 5.74 13.35 -10.77
C PRO A 134 5.90 13.70 -9.28
N VAL A 135 5.50 14.89 -8.85
CA VAL A 135 5.55 15.28 -7.44
C VAL A 135 4.50 14.51 -6.64
N LEU A 136 3.29 14.37 -7.18
CA LEU A 136 2.24 13.56 -6.55
C LEU A 136 2.66 12.09 -6.44
N GLU A 137 3.29 11.54 -7.49
CA GLU A 137 3.78 10.15 -7.50
C GLU A 137 4.87 9.90 -6.45
N GLU A 138 5.80 10.83 -6.27
CA GLU A 138 6.85 10.75 -5.25
C GLU A 138 6.27 10.76 -3.84
N VAL A 139 5.39 11.71 -3.53
CA VAL A 139 4.76 11.84 -2.21
C VAL A 139 3.85 10.63 -1.93
N PHE A 140 3.03 10.22 -2.91
CA PHE A 140 2.19 9.02 -2.81
C PHE A 140 3.03 7.79 -2.44
N ARG A 141 4.14 7.54 -3.14
CA ARG A 141 5.01 6.40 -2.90
C ARG A 141 5.60 6.43 -1.48
N SER A 142 6.04 7.60 -1.02
CA SER A 142 6.60 7.79 0.31
C SER A 142 5.60 7.51 1.44
N VAL A 143 4.34 7.89 1.27
CA VAL A 143 3.29 7.65 2.28
C VAL A 143 2.78 6.21 2.17
N ASN A 144 2.54 5.71 0.95
CA ASN A 144 1.95 4.39 0.71
C ASN A 144 2.78 3.25 1.30
N VAL A 145 4.12 3.33 1.19
CA VAL A 145 5.01 2.27 1.69
C VAL A 145 4.83 2.02 3.19
N ARG A 146 4.52 3.05 3.98
CA ARG A 146 4.29 2.96 5.43
C ARG A 146 2.97 2.31 5.80
N LEU A 147 1.97 2.40 4.92
CA LEU A 147 0.61 1.89 5.16
C LEU A 147 0.39 0.48 4.58
N GLN A 148 1.30 -0.02 3.75
CA GLN A 148 1.10 -1.28 3.01
C GLN A 148 0.76 -2.47 3.92
N SER A 149 1.52 -2.72 4.99
CA SER A 149 1.29 -3.84 5.90
C SER A 149 -0.06 -3.75 6.61
N LEU A 150 -0.46 -2.54 7.02
CA LEU A 150 -1.75 -2.30 7.67
C LEU A 150 -2.92 -2.50 6.71
N ARG A 151 -2.78 -2.03 5.47
CA ARG A 151 -3.79 -2.23 4.42
C ARG A 151 -3.94 -3.71 4.06
N PHE A 152 -2.86 -4.47 4.01
CA PHE A 152 -2.90 -5.92 3.82
C PHE A 152 -3.73 -6.60 4.92
N ARG A 153 -3.40 -6.34 6.18
CA ARG A 153 -4.08 -6.93 7.35
C ARG A 153 -5.56 -6.53 7.44
N SER A 154 -5.95 -5.37 6.94
CA SER A 154 -7.34 -4.90 6.96
C SER A 154 -8.30 -5.75 6.14
N ASN A 155 -7.81 -6.60 5.23
CA ASN A 155 -8.60 -7.48 4.37
C ASN A 155 -8.69 -8.93 4.89
N LEU A 156 -8.18 -9.24 6.08
CA LEU A 156 -8.31 -10.59 6.68
C LEU A 156 -9.75 -10.92 7.06
N ASP A 157 -10.60 -9.94 7.35
CA ASP A 157 -12.05 -10.13 7.54
C ASP A 157 -12.75 -10.17 6.19
N GLN A 158 -13.42 -11.30 5.88
CA GLN A 158 -14.06 -11.53 4.58
C GLN A 158 -15.11 -10.46 4.22
N ARG A 159 -15.91 -9.98 5.17
CA ARG A 159 -16.93 -8.94 4.90
C ARG A 159 -16.31 -7.61 4.50
N LYS A 160 -15.20 -7.25 5.15
CA LYS A 160 -14.43 -6.04 4.81
C LYS A 160 -13.76 -6.18 3.45
N TRP A 161 -13.30 -7.38 3.12
CA TRP A 161 -12.73 -7.68 1.82
C TRP A 161 -13.79 -7.59 0.71
N ASP A 162 -14.99 -8.19 0.92
CA ASP A 162 -16.11 -8.11 -0.03
C ASP A 162 -16.56 -6.65 -0.29
N ALA A 163 -16.56 -5.81 0.74
CA ALA A 163 -16.85 -4.38 0.59
C ALA A 163 -15.77 -3.68 -0.26
N ALA A 164 -14.50 -3.95 0.00
CA ALA A 164 -13.39 -3.35 -0.74
C ALA A 164 -13.44 -3.69 -2.25
N VAL A 165 -13.81 -4.93 -2.61
CA VAL A 165 -13.97 -5.34 -4.02
C VAL A 165 -15.03 -4.50 -4.72
N LYS A 166 -16.17 -4.23 -4.06
CA LYS A 166 -17.23 -3.40 -4.63
C LYS A 166 -16.80 -1.95 -4.81
N GLU A 167 -16.05 -1.41 -3.85
CA GLU A 167 -15.49 -0.06 -3.95
C GLU A 167 -14.55 0.05 -5.17
N HIS A 168 -13.68 -0.93 -5.36
CA HIS A 168 -12.77 -0.96 -6.51
C HIS A 168 -13.50 -1.09 -7.86
N ALA A 169 -14.59 -1.86 -7.94
CA ALA A 169 -15.40 -1.92 -9.16
C ALA A 169 -16.02 -0.55 -9.51
N ALA A 170 -16.47 0.21 -8.50
CA ALA A 170 -16.97 1.57 -8.69
C ALA A 170 -15.86 2.54 -9.13
N ILE A 171 -14.65 2.43 -8.57
CA ILE A 171 -13.47 3.20 -8.95
C ILE A 171 -13.14 2.95 -10.44
N ALA A 172 -13.05 1.69 -10.87
CA ALA A 172 -12.77 1.33 -12.26
C ALA A 172 -13.85 1.87 -13.22
N THR A 173 -15.12 1.82 -12.83
CA THR A 173 -16.24 2.37 -13.62
C THR A 173 -16.14 3.89 -13.76
N ALA A 174 -15.84 4.61 -12.68
CA ALA A 174 -15.69 6.07 -12.72
C ALA A 174 -14.48 6.50 -13.58
N LEU A 175 -13.38 5.75 -13.51
CA LEU A 175 -12.21 6.00 -14.38
C LEU A 175 -12.56 5.78 -15.87
N GLN A 176 -13.28 4.71 -16.19
CA GLN A 176 -13.73 4.42 -17.55
C GLN A 176 -14.63 5.53 -18.11
N ALA A 177 -15.51 6.05 -17.26
CA ALA A 177 -16.38 7.18 -17.62
C ALA A 177 -15.63 8.52 -17.67
N ARG A 178 -14.35 8.56 -17.29
CA ARG A 178 -13.53 9.78 -17.15
C ARG A 178 -14.18 10.82 -16.22
N ASP A 179 -14.99 10.36 -15.23
CA ASP A 179 -15.59 11.22 -14.21
C ASP A 179 -14.59 11.45 -13.07
N GLY A 180 -13.72 12.45 -13.22
CA GLY A 180 -12.69 12.78 -12.25
C GLY A 180 -13.25 13.14 -10.88
N ALA A 181 -14.35 13.91 -10.85
CA ALA A 181 -14.98 14.29 -9.60
C ALA A 181 -15.52 13.07 -8.82
N GLN A 182 -16.16 12.13 -9.52
CA GLN A 182 -16.64 10.88 -8.91
C GLN A 182 -15.47 9.97 -8.51
N LEU A 183 -14.47 9.80 -9.38
CA LEU A 183 -13.31 8.97 -9.13
C LEU A 183 -12.54 9.47 -7.90
N GLY A 184 -12.30 10.78 -7.81
CA GLY A 184 -11.63 11.38 -6.65
C GLY A 184 -12.40 11.18 -5.33
N ARG A 185 -13.75 11.30 -5.36
CA ARG A 185 -14.58 11.00 -4.19
C ARG A 185 -14.47 9.52 -3.78
N LEU A 186 -14.63 8.59 -4.73
CA LEU A 186 -14.58 7.15 -4.45
C LEU A 186 -13.23 6.72 -3.87
N LEU A 187 -12.12 7.22 -4.40
CA LEU A 187 -10.78 6.92 -3.88
C LEU A 187 -10.61 7.47 -2.45
N ARG A 188 -11.06 8.69 -2.19
CA ARG A 188 -11.04 9.28 -0.83
C ARG A 188 -11.85 8.46 0.15
N ASP A 189 -13.08 8.09 -0.21
CA ASP A 189 -13.98 7.32 0.66
C ASP A 189 -13.42 5.92 0.92
N HIS A 190 -12.86 5.27 -0.10
CA HIS A 190 -12.16 3.99 0.04
C HIS A 190 -11.04 4.06 1.09
N LEU A 191 -10.20 5.09 1.03
CA LEU A 191 -9.10 5.26 2.00
C LEU A 191 -9.61 5.60 3.40
N ASN A 192 -10.68 6.39 3.52
CA ASN A 192 -11.32 6.68 4.80
C ASN A 192 -11.91 5.41 5.44
N HIS A 193 -12.62 4.57 4.67
CA HIS A 193 -13.09 3.28 5.15
C HIS A 193 -11.93 2.37 5.60
N LYS A 194 -10.84 2.32 4.84
CA LYS A 194 -9.63 1.58 5.22
C LYS A 194 -9.03 2.11 6.52
N ARG A 195 -8.95 3.43 6.71
CA ARG A 195 -8.49 4.05 7.95
C ARG A 195 -9.30 3.55 9.15
N GLU A 196 -10.62 3.61 9.08
CA GLU A 196 -11.50 3.17 10.17
C GLU A 196 -11.27 1.70 10.53
N ILE A 197 -11.14 0.83 9.51
CA ILE A 197 -10.89 -0.60 9.71
C ILE A 197 -9.55 -0.81 10.42
N VAL A 198 -8.50 -0.14 9.94
CA VAL A 198 -7.14 -0.29 10.49
C VAL A 198 -7.08 0.22 11.93
N LEU A 199 -7.66 1.39 12.22
CA LEU A 199 -7.67 1.95 13.57
C LEU A 199 -8.43 1.06 14.57
N LYS A 200 -9.55 0.43 14.15
CA LYS A 200 -10.27 -0.56 14.97
C LYS A 200 -9.44 -1.83 15.22
N LEU A 201 -8.70 -2.31 14.22
CA LEU A 201 -7.81 -3.47 14.39
C LEU A 201 -6.70 -3.16 15.41
N MET A 202 -6.11 -1.97 15.36
CA MET A 202 -5.08 -1.56 16.31
C MET A 202 -5.60 -1.44 17.76
N GLU A 203 -6.87 -1.06 17.96
CA GLU A 203 -7.50 -1.03 19.29
C GLU A 203 -7.69 -2.44 19.89
N GLN A 204 -7.88 -3.45 19.06
CA GLN A 204 -8.08 -4.84 19.49
C GLN A 204 -6.76 -5.55 19.83
N GLU A 205 -5.62 -5.01 19.36
CA GLU A 205 -4.27 -5.58 19.56
C GLU A 205 -3.50 -4.88 20.69
N SER A 206 -4.06 -3.84 21.30
CA SER A 206 -3.46 -3.07 22.41
C SER A 206 -3.92 -3.59 23.75
#